data_82f233a633dc3dec5153041ca7ecaefe
#
_entry.id   82f233a633dc3dec5153041ca7ecaefe
#
_cell.length_a   1.000
_cell.length_b   1.000
_cell.length_c   1.000
_cell.angle_alpha   90.00
_cell.angle_beta   90.00
_cell.angle_gamma   90.00
#
_symmetry.space_group_name_H-M   'P 1'
#
loop_
_entity.id
_entity.type
_entity.pdbx_description
1 polymer ?
#
loop_
_entity_poly.entity_id
_entity_poly.type
_entity_poly.pdbx_seq_one_letter_code
_entity_poly.pdbx_strand_id
1 'polypeptide(L)'
;MFFKRKNKIDDNYIMKTIYKKGRMLRYAQFLLGIMLVASAFNIFLLPNDVVYGVGGIGVILNKTKGINPSIIILISSLILLILSLFLLGKEETKNSIIGSLLYPLFVELTNPLVQYVNLGHTEIIVQIVFGAVISGIGLGLIFKSGFTTGGTDILNQIFAKYFKTSMGKAMIFTDGLIILISLFIFGFEKFIYSLINMYIISVMADKVMLGISKSKAFYIITDNETSVKKFILNHLSHGVTVLEGRGGYTGNNQKVIMCIIPTKEYFIAKEGIHAIDPNAFFLVTDAYEVYGGE
;
A
#
# COMPACT_ATOMS: atom_id res chain seq x y z
N MET A 1 40.44 30.72 2.29
CA MET A 1 39.09 31.30 2.33
C MET A 1 38.51 31.27 0.92
N PHE A 2 37.92 30.15 0.51
CA PHE A 2 37.23 30.02 -0.78
C PHE A 2 35.79 29.66 -0.52
N PHE A 3 34.94 30.65 -0.44
CA PHE A 3 33.49 30.45 -0.49
C PHE A 3 33.12 30.03 -1.92
N LYS A 4 32.86 28.71 -2.14
CA LYS A 4 32.20 28.23 -3.34
C LYS A 4 30.86 28.95 -3.48
N ARG A 5 30.67 29.70 -4.57
CA ARG A 5 29.40 30.25 -5.00
C ARG A 5 28.35 29.11 -4.95
N LYS A 6 27.40 29.20 -4.01
CA LYS A 6 26.15 28.43 -4.10
C LYS A 6 25.49 28.86 -5.41
N ASN A 7 25.50 28.00 -6.43
CA ASN A 7 24.58 28.16 -7.55
C ASN A 7 23.19 28.30 -6.93
N LYS A 8 22.54 29.43 -7.14
CA LYS A 8 21.11 29.58 -6.86
C LYS A 8 20.42 28.59 -7.78
N ILE A 9 20.07 27.45 -7.24
CA ILE A 9 19.24 26.49 -7.93
C ILE A 9 17.88 27.19 -8.07
N ASP A 10 17.42 27.35 -9.30
CA ASP A 10 16.13 27.97 -9.59
C ASP A 10 15.06 27.01 -9.10
N ASP A 11 14.49 27.31 -7.94
CA ASP A 11 13.44 26.50 -7.30
C ASP A 11 12.26 26.25 -8.26
N ASN A 12 11.94 27.20 -9.14
CA ASN A 12 10.91 27.04 -10.16
C ASN A 12 11.30 26.00 -11.23
N TYR A 13 12.60 25.90 -11.59
CA TYR A 13 13.07 24.91 -12.54
C TYR A 13 13.03 23.51 -11.94
N ILE A 14 13.47 23.36 -10.68
CA ILE A 14 13.39 22.07 -9.96
C ILE A 14 11.96 21.62 -9.83
N MET A 15 11.08 22.47 -9.35
CA MET A 15 9.67 22.16 -9.19
C MET A 15 9.02 21.79 -10.53
N LYS A 16 9.25 22.55 -11.60
CA LYS A 16 8.77 22.19 -12.94
C LYS A 16 9.26 20.83 -13.42
N THR A 17 10.54 20.51 -13.20
CA THR A 17 11.15 19.25 -13.64
C THR A 17 10.59 18.06 -12.84
N ILE A 18 10.49 18.21 -11.51
CA ILE A 18 9.89 17.20 -10.62
C ILE A 18 8.44 16.96 -11.01
N TYR A 19 7.64 18.01 -11.18
CA TYR A 19 6.23 17.88 -11.55
C TYR A 19 6.03 17.26 -12.93
N LYS A 20 6.88 17.57 -13.92
CA LYS A 20 6.74 17.01 -15.28
C LYS A 20 7.12 15.54 -15.34
N LYS A 21 8.27 15.16 -14.78
CA LYS A 21 8.76 13.76 -14.77
C LYS A 21 7.93 12.87 -13.87
N GLY A 22 7.56 13.35 -12.70
CA GLY A 22 6.71 12.63 -11.75
C GLY A 22 5.27 12.44 -12.26
N ARG A 23 4.73 13.40 -13.00
CA ARG A 23 3.36 13.32 -13.51
C ARG A 23 3.16 12.18 -14.51
N MET A 24 4.05 12.06 -15.49
CA MET A 24 3.93 11.01 -16.51
C MET A 24 4.03 9.62 -15.90
N LEU A 25 4.98 9.41 -14.97
CA LEU A 25 5.14 8.14 -14.27
C LEU A 25 3.89 7.80 -13.42
N ARG A 26 3.33 8.80 -12.72
CA ARG A 26 2.11 8.63 -11.91
C ARG A 26 0.93 8.16 -12.76
N TYR A 27 0.67 8.79 -13.91
CA TYR A 27 -0.42 8.38 -14.80
C TYR A 27 -0.16 7.00 -15.42
N ALA A 28 1.08 6.67 -15.78
CA ALA A 28 1.43 5.35 -16.29
C ALA A 28 1.21 4.26 -15.23
N GLN A 29 1.64 4.47 -14.00
CA GLN A 29 1.39 3.56 -12.87
C GLN A 29 -0.10 3.39 -12.60
N PHE A 30 -0.86 4.49 -12.63
CA PHE A 30 -2.30 4.48 -12.44
C PHE A 30 -3.02 3.66 -13.52
N LEU A 31 -2.75 3.91 -14.80
CA LEU A 31 -3.36 3.17 -15.91
C LEU A 31 -3.01 1.69 -15.89
N LEU A 32 -1.73 1.37 -15.64
CA LEU A 32 -1.30 -0.02 -15.48
C LEU A 32 -2.01 -0.69 -14.29
N GLY A 33 -2.11 0.01 -13.17
CA GLY A 33 -2.80 -0.47 -12.00
C GLY A 33 -4.28 -0.78 -12.27
N ILE A 34 -5.00 0.14 -12.91
CA ILE A 34 -6.41 -0.06 -13.29
C ILE A 34 -6.56 -1.27 -14.23
N MET A 35 -5.69 -1.38 -15.23
CA MET A 35 -5.72 -2.50 -16.18
C MET A 35 -5.53 -3.83 -15.46
N LEU A 36 -4.58 -3.93 -14.53
CA LEU A 36 -4.34 -5.14 -13.73
C LEU A 36 -5.55 -5.50 -12.85
N VAL A 37 -6.12 -4.52 -12.15
CA VAL A 37 -7.29 -4.76 -11.27
C VAL A 37 -8.50 -5.20 -12.09
N ALA A 38 -8.79 -4.53 -13.21
CA ALA A 38 -9.91 -4.85 -14.06
C ALA A 38 -9.76 -6.24 -14.72
N SER A 39 -8.54 -6.57 -15.21
CA SER A 39 -8.27 -7.89 -15.78
C SER A 39 -8.39 -9.00 -14.74
N ALA A 40 -7.83 -8.80 -13.55
CA ALA A 40 -7.94 -9.77 -12.46
C ALA A 40 -9.40 -9.96 -12.02
N PHE A 41 -10.17 -8.89 -11.96
CA PHE A 41 -11.60 -8.96 -11.65
C PHE A 41 -12.34 -9.86 -12.64
N ASN A 42 -12.21 -9.62 -13.94
CA ASN A 42 -12.93 -10.39 -14.97
C ASN A 42 -12.46 -11.84 -15.08
N ILE A 43 -11.14 -12.07 -14.99
CA ILE A 43 -10.55 -13.41 -15.24
C ILE A 43 -10.69 -14.31 -14.01
N PHE A 44 -10.51 -13.77 -12.80
CA PHE A 44 -10.39 -14.59 -11.60
C PHE A 44 -11.51 -14.40 -10.58
N LEU A 45 -11.97 -13.15 -10.34
CA LEU A 45 -12.90 -12.88 -9.24
C LEU A 45 -14.36 -13.10 -9.66
N LEU A 46 -14.78 -12.50 -10.77
CA LEU A 46 -16.15 -12.60 -11.26
C LEU A 46 -16.59 -14.04 -11.57
N PRO A 47 -15.79 -14.87 -12.30
CA PRO A 47 -16.20 -16.25 -12.60
C PRO A 47 -16.29 -17.14 -11.37
N ASN A 48 -15.56 -16.82 -10.30
CA ASN A 48 -15.50 -17.59 -9.06
C ASN A 48 -16.44 -17.06 -7.95
N ASP A 49 -17.30 -16.10 -8.26
CA ASP A 49 -18.22 -15.46 -7.31
C ASP A 49 -17.49 -14.85 -6.08
N VAL A 50 -16.26 -14.35 -6.28
CA VAL A 50 -15.45 -13.74 -5.22
C VAL A 50 -15.83 -12.28 -5.06
N VAL A 51 -16.21 -11.90 -3.85
CA VAL A 51 -16.74 -10.58 -3.52
C VAL A 51 -15.65 -9.73 -2.86
N TYR A 52 -15.36 -8.56 -3.46
CA TYR A 52 -14.43 -7.60 -2.91
C TYR A 52 -14.72 -6.18 -3.44
N GLY A 53 -14.78 -5.22 -2.54
CA GLY A 53 -14.98 -3.82 -2.90
C GLY A 53 -16.28 -3.54 -3.66
N VAL A 54 -16.30 -2.47 -4.45
CA VAL A 54 -17.42 -2.15 -5.36
C VAL A 54 -17.60 -3.23 -6.43
N GLY A 55 -16.50 -3.85 -6.88
CA GLY A 55 -16.56 -5.01 -7.77
C GLY A 55 -17.38 -6.14 -7.17
N GLY A 56 -17.33 -6.35 -5.86
CA GLY A 56 -18.12 -7.35 -5.15
C GLY A 56 -19.62 -7.09 -5.24
N ILE A 57 -20.06 -5.84 -5.19
CA ILE A 57 -21.47 -5.48 -5.44
C ILE A 57 -21.83 -5.84 -6.89
N GLY A 58 -20.90 -5.61 -7.83
CA GLY A 58 -21.03 -6.02 -9.22
C GLY A 58 -21.21 -7.55 -9.37
N VAL A 59 -20.39 -8.35 -8.69
CA VAL A 59 -20.49 -9.82 -8.68
C VAL A 59 -21.86 -10.26 -8.15
N ILE A 60 -22.29 -9.73 -7.00
CA ILE A 60 -23.58 -10.07 -6.36
C ILE A 60 -24.74 -9.78 -7.31
N LEU A 61 -24.82 -8.59 -7.90
CA LEU A 61 -25.93 -8.21 -8.74
C LEU A 61 -25.87 -8.85 -10.14
N ASN A 62 -24.69 -9.18 -10.63
CA ASN A 62 -24.55 -9.98 -11.84
C ASN A 62 -25.14 -11.37 -11.65
N LYS A 63 -24.75 -12.05 -10.57
CA LYS A 63 -25.22 -13.41 -10.30
C LYS A 63 -26.71 -13.50 -9.98
N THR A 64 -27.26 -12.53 -9.23
CA THR A 64 -28.66 -12.55 -8.79
C THR A 64 -29.63 -11.98 -9.79
N LYS A 65 -29.22 -11.01 -10.61
CA LYS A 65 -30.08 -10.25 -11.53
C LYS A 65 -29.59 -10.20 -12.97
N GLY A 66 -28.42 -10.76 -13.28
CA GLY A 66 -27.84 -10.72 -14.63
C GLY A 66 -27.38 -9.33 -15.09
N ILE A 67 -27.20 -8.36 -14.17
CA ILE A 67 -26.81 -6.99 -14.53
C ILE A 67 -25.30 -6.98 -14.80
N ASN A 68 -24.87 -6.25 -15.85
CA ASN A 68 -23.46 -6.10 -16.18
C ASN A 68 -22.68 -5.47 -15.02
N PRO A 69 -21.60 -6.10 -14.53
CA PRO A 69 -20.81 -5.59 -13.39
C PRO A 69 -20.23 -4.19 -13.62
N SER A 70 -19.81 -3.85 -14.84
CA SER A 70 -19.24 -2.54 -15.15
C SER A 70 -20.23 -1.40 -14.91
N ILE A 71 -21.51 -1.61 -15.23
CA ILE A 71 -22.59 -0.63 -15.00
C ILE A 71 -22.80 -0.43 -13.49
N ILE A 72 -22.80 -1.53 -12.72
CA ILE A 72 -22.99 -1.46 -11.27
C ILE A 72 -21.82 -0.74 -10.61
N ILE A 73 -20.59 -1.06 -11.02
CA ILE A 73 -19.38 -0.40 -10.56
C ILE A 73 -19.44 1.09 -10.88
N LEU A 74 -19.85 1.48 -12.11
CA LEU A 74 -19.97 2.88 -12.50
C LEU A 74 -20.96 3.64 -11.63
N ILE A 75 -22.17 3.12 -11.48
CA ILE A 75 -23.23 3.76 -10.67
C ILE A 75 -22.78 3.91 -9.23
N SER A 76 -22.25 2.84 -8.64
CA SER A 76 -21.75 2.84 -7.25
C SER A 76 -20.62 3.84 -7.08
N SER A 77 -19.67 3.88 -8.01
CA SER A 77 -18.54 4.82 -7.99
C SER A 77 -18.99 6.27 -8.09
N LEU A 78 -20.00 6.57 -8.92
CA LEU A 78 -20.55 7.92 -9.02
C LEU A 78 -21.25 8.36 -7.73
N ILE A 79 -22.02 7.46 -7.10
CA ILE A 79 -22.65 7.73 -5.79
C ILE A 79 -21.58 8.01 -4.73
N LEU A 80 -20.54 7.17 -4.68
CA LEU A 80 -19.44 7.34 -3.72
C LEU A 80 -18.61 8.59 -3.98
N LEU A 81 -18.46 8.98 -5.26
CA LEU A 81 -17.79 10.22 -5.63
C LEU A 81 -18.55 11.46 -5.14
N ILE A 82 -19.88 11.45 -5.29
CA ILE A 82 -20.73 12.52 -4.73
C ILE A 82 -20.59 12.57 -3.20
N LEU A 83 -20.63 11.42 -2.53
CA LEU A 83 -20.46 11.32 -1.09
C LEU A 83 -19.08 11.83 -0.66
N SER A 84 -18.01 11.51 -1.41
CA SER A 84 -16.66 12.01 -1.20
C SER A 84 -16.60 13.55 -1.23
N LEU A 85 -17.30 14.17 -2.16
CA LEU A 85 -17.30 15.62 -2.29
C LEU A 85 -17.83 16.32 -1.03
N PHE A 86 -18.85 15.72 -0.39
CA PHE A 86 -19.45 16.27 0.83
C PHE A 86 -18.63 15.94 2.11
N LEU A 87 -18.07 14.73 2.20
CA LEU A 87 -17.43 14.24 3.42
C LEU A 87 -15.92 14.44 3.46
N LEU A 88 -15.23 14.29 2.34
CA LEU A 88 -13.78 14.44 2.25
C LEU A 88 -13.37 15.84 1.75
N GLY A 89 -14.18 16.44 0.88
CA GLY A 89 -13.92 17.73 0.27
C GLY A 89 -13.31 17.65 -1.13
N LYS A 90 -13.17 18.81 -1.80
CA LYS A 90 -12.80 18.90 -3.22
C LYS A 90 -11.42 18.35 -3.56
N GLU A 91 -10.42 18.56 -2.67
CA GLU A 91 -9.03 18.16 -2.97
C GLU A 91 -8.87 16.63 -2.96
N GLU A 92 -9.46 15.96 -1.97
CA GLU A 92 -9.45 14.49 -1.88
C GLU A 92 -10.24 13.87 -3.03
N THR A 93 -11.41 14.44 -3.34
CA THR A 93 -12.30 13.93 -4.39
C THR A 93 -11.67 14.00 -5.78
N LYS A 94 -10.85 15.01 -6.10
CA LYS A 94 -10.16 15.13 -7.40
C LYS A 94 -9.38 13.89 -7.78
N ASN A 95 -8.72 13.26 -6.83
CA ASN A 95 -7.90 12.07 -7.05
C ASN A 95 -8.75 10.81 -7.34
N SER A 96 -10.03 10.85 -6.99
CA SER A 96 -10.96 9.74 -7.20
C SER A 96 -11.76 9.87 -8.51
N ILE A 97 -11.92 11.09 -9.07
CA ILE A 97 -12.76 11.32 -10.27
C ILE A 97 -12.32 10.43 -11.44
N ILE A 98 -11.03 10.45 -11.75
CA ILE A 98 -10.51 9.73 -12.91
C ILE A 98 -10.69 8.22 -12.73
N GLY A 99 -10.44 7.70 -11.53
CA GLY A 99 -10.60 6.28 -11.20
C GLY A 99 -12.05 5.83 -11.26
N SER A 100 -12.99 6.65 -10.76
CA SER A 100 -14.43 6.35 -10.80
C SER A 100 -14.99 6.15 -12.21
N LEU A 101 -14.35 6.74 -13.21
CA LEU A 101 -14.74 6.59 -14.61
C LEU A 101 -13.92 5.52 -15.33
N LEU A 102 -12.60 5.49 -15.11
CA LEU A 102 -11.73 4.59 -15.84
C LEU A 102 -11.82 3.13 -15.34
N TYR A 103 -12.03 2.90 -14.07
CA TYR A 103 -12.10 1.53 -13.56
C TYR A 103 -13.27 0.73 -14.17
N PRO A 104 -14.52 1.19 -14.13
CA PRO A 104 -15.63 0.48 -14.80
C PRO A 104 -15.44 0.38 -16.33
N LEU A 105 -14.86 1.40 -16.98
CA LEU A 105 -14.52 1.33 -18.39
C LEU A 105 -13.51 0.20 -18.68
N PHE A 106 -12.46 0.08 -17.89
CA PHE A 106 -11.48 -1.00 -18.05
C PHE A 106 -12.06 -2.38 -17.69
N VAL A 107 -13.00 -2.46 -16.75
CA VAL A 107 -13.74 -3.71 -16.48
C VAL A 107 -14.50 -4.15 -17.73
N GLU A 108 -15.16 -3.23 -18.43
CA GLU A 108 -15.84 -3.54 -19.70
C GLU A 108 -14.84 -3.93 -20.81
N LEU A 109 -13.77 -3.15 -20.99
CA LEU A 109 -12.76 -3.41 -22.01
C LEU A 109 -11.97 -4.71 -21.83
N THR A 110 -11.79 -5.14 -20.58
CA THR A 110 -11.06 -6.39 -20.28
C THR A 110 -11.94 -7.63 -20.20
N ASN A 111 -13.27 -7.47 -20.27
CA ASN A 111 -14.21 -8.60 -20.25
C ASN A 111 -13.93 -9.62 -21.37
N PRO A 112 -13.63 -9.24 -22.64
CA PRO A 112 -13.30 -10.21 -23.69
C PRO A 112 -12.05 -11.06 -23.41
N LEU A 113 -11.15 -10.61 -22.51
CA LEU A 113 -9.93 -11.35 -22.17
C LEU A 113 -10.23 -12.73 -21.54
N VAL A 114 -11.39 -12.87 -20.89
CA VAL A 114 -11.83 -14.14 -20.28
C VAL A 114 -11.85 -15.28 -21.31
N GLN A 115 -12.18 -14.98 -22.56
CA GLN A 115 -12.26 -15.99 -23.64
C GLN A 115 -10.89 -16.56 -24.05
N TYR A 116 -9.81 -15.81 -23.80
CA TYR A 116 -8.44 -16.21 -24.17
C TYR A 116 -7.70 -16.92 -23.02
N VAL A 117 -8.25 -16.89 -21.79
CA VAL A 117 -7.62 -17.50 -20.63
C VAL A 117 -8.37 -18.76 -20.23
N ASN A 118 -7.80 -19.91 -20.55
CA ASN A 118 -8.38 -21.21 -20.19
C ASN A 118 -7.89 -21.64 -18.81
N LEU A 119 -8.73 -21.50 -17.78
CA LEU A 119 -8.44 -21.89 -16.40
C LEU A 119 -9.06 -23.24 -16.01
N GLY A 120 -9.67 -23.97 -16.97
CA GLY A 120 -10.51 -25.13 -16.70
C GLY A 120 -9.89 -26.29 -15.91
N HIS A 121 -8.55 -26.37 -15.85
CA HIS A 121 -7.82 -27.39 -15.07
C HIS A 121 -7.18 -26.83 -13.79
N THR A 122 -7.40 -25.57 -13.48
CA THR A 122 -6.78 -24.92 -12.31
C THR A 122 -7.75 -24.91 -11.15
N GLU A 123 -7.29 -25.36 -9.98
CA GLU A 123 -8.07 -25.30 -8.74
C GLU A 123 -8.53 -23.87 -8.43
N ILE A 124 -9.78 -23.73 -7.98
CA ILE A 124 -10.39 -22.41 -7.72
C ILE A 124 -9.55 -21.58 -6.74
N ILE A 125 -9.02 -22.20 -5.69
CA ILE A 125 -8.20 -21.49 -4.71
C ILE A 125 -6.93 -20.89 -5.33
N VAL A 126 -6.31 -21.58 -6.29
CA VAL A 126 -5.13 -21.09 -7.02
C VAL A 126 -5.51 -19.87 -7.87
N GLN A 127 -6.65 -19.94 -8.57
CA GLN A 127 -7.17 -18.81 -9.36
C GLN A 127 -7.40 -17.58 -8.48
N ILE A 128 -8.01 -17.76 -7.29
CA ILE A 128 -8.31 -16.68 -6.34
C ILE A 128 -7.02 -16.06 -5.80
N VAL A 129 -6.06 -16.88 -5.39
CA VAL A 129 -4.77 -16.37 -4.87
C VAL A 129 -4.03 -15.58 -5.94
N PHE A 130 -3.99 -16.09 -7.17
CA PHE A 130 -3.32 -15.41 -8.28
C PHE A 130 -4.04 -14.11 -8.66
N GLY A 131 -5.36 -14.15 -8.75
CA GLY A 131 -6.19 -12.95 -8.97
C GLY A 131 -6.02 -11.89 -7.87
N ALA A 132 -5.94 -12.33 -6.61
CA ALA A 132 -5.71 -11.45 -5.46
C ALA A 132 -4.32 -10.78 -5.52
N VAL A 133 -3.28 -11.53 -5.88
CA VAL A 133 -1.92 -10.97 -6.05
C VAL A 133 -1.88 -9.92 -7.14
N ILE A 134 -2.46 -10.20 -8.32
CA ILE A 134 -2.52 -9.25 -9.44
C ILE A 134 -3.34 -8.00 -9.05
N SER A 135 -4.51 -8.20 -8.45
CA SER A 135 -5.35 -7.10 -7.97
C SER A 135 -4.63 -6.24 -6.93
N GLY A 136 -3.94 -6.87 -5.97
CA GLY A 136 -3.18 -6.18 -4.94
C GLY A 136 -2.02 -5.36 -5.52
N ILE A 137 -1.28 -5.91 -6.49
CA ILE A 137 -0.24 -5.16 -7.22
C ILE A 137 -0.87 -3.96 -7.94
N GLY A 138 -1.98 -4.17 -8.64
CA GLY A 138 -2.69 -3.12 -9.35
C GLY A 138 -3.16 -2.00 -8.43
N LEU A 139 -3.82 -2.34 -7.31
CA LEU A 139 -4.26 -1.37 -6.30
C LEU A 139 -3.08 -0.62 -5.66
N GLY A 140 -2.00 -1.33 -5.34
CA GLY A 140 -0.80 -0.71 -4.81
C GLY A 140 -0.19 0.33 -5.77
N LEU A 141 -0.17 0.06 -7.08
CA LEU A 141 0.26 1.02 -8.10
C LEU A 141 -0.66 2.23 -8.18
N ILE A 142 -1.99 2.02 -8.11
CA ILE A 142 -2.99 3.09 -8.09
C ILE A 142 -2.76 3.99 -6.87
N PHE A 143 -2.67 3.45 -5.68
CA PHE A 143 -2.46 4.20 -4.44
C PHE A 143 -1.09 4.90 -4.41
N LYS A 144 -0.03 4.22 -4.86
CA LYS A 144 1.31 4.82 -4.99
C LYS A 144 1.33 6.02 -5.93
N SER A 145 0.51 6.02 -6.95
CA SER A 145 0.36 7.15 -7.87
C SER A 145 -0.46 8.31 -7.30
N GLY A 146 -1.09 8.13 -6.12
CA GLY A 146 -1.93 9.12 -5.45
C GLY A 146 -3.35 9.21 -6.00
N PHE A 147 -3.80 8.18 -6.72
CA PHE A 147 -5.18 8.04 -7.20
C PHE A 147 -5.91 6.93 -6.43
N THR A 148 -7.20 6.77 -6.70
CA THR A 148 -8.03 5.66 -6.21
C THR A 148 -8.79 5.03 -7.38
N THR A 149 -9.40 3.86 -7.18
CA THR A 149 -10.31 3.27 -8.16
C THR A 149 -11.65 4.01 -8.22
N GLY A 150 -11.93 4.85 -7.21
CA GLY A 150 -13.21 5.53 -7.06
C GLY A 150 -14.33 4.65 -6.49
N GLY A 151 -14.00 3.43 -6.07
CA GLY A 151 -14.92 2.48 -5.46
C GLY A 151 -14.97 2.59 -3.94
N THR A 152 -15.01 1.43 -3.24
CA THR A 152 -14.98 1.37 -1.77
C THR A 152 -13.75 2.02 -1.16
N ASP A 153 -12.69 2.27 -1.92
CA ASP A 153 -11.54 3.08 -1.51
C ASP A 153 -11.97 4.43 -0.94
N ILE A 154 -13.03 5.03 -1.50
CA ILE A 154 -13.61 6.29 -1.00
C ILE A 154 -14.23 6.06 0.40
N LEU A 155 -14.98 4.96 0.59
CA LEU A 155 -15.52 4.61 1.91
C LEU A 155 -14.40 4.37 2.92
N ASN A 156 -13.33 3.71 2.50
CA ASN A 156 -12.14 3.47 3.33
C ASN A 156 -11.51 4.79 3.79
N GLN A 157 -11.38 5.76 2.89
CA GLN A 157 -10.87 7.10 3.20
C GLN A 157 -11.79 7.86 4.16
N ILE A 158 -13.10 7.82 3.92
CA ILE A 158 -14.11 8.44 4.79
C ILE A 158 -14.02 7.81 6.19
N PHE A 159 -14.05 6.48 6.28
CA PHE A 159 -13.97 5.76 7.54
C PHE A 159 -12.66 6.07 8.29
N ALA A 160 -11.52 6.01 7.59
CA ALA A 160 -10.22 6.31 8.18
C ALA A 160 -10.15 7.73 8.74
N LYS A 161 -10.70 8.71 8.03
CA LYS A 161 -10.73 10.12 8.45
C LYS A 161 -11.59 10.35 9.69
N TYR A 162 -12.81 9.84 9.69
CA TYR A 162 -13.76 10.10 10.78
C TYR A 162 -13.48 9.28 12.04
N PHE A 163 -13.05 8.04 11.88
CA PHE A 163 -12.71 7.15 13.01
C PHE A 163 -11.23 7.17 13.39
N LYS A 164 -10.42 8.03 12.74
CA LYS A 164 -8.97 8.20 13.01
C LYS A 164 -8.23 6.85 13.01
N THR A 165 -8.57 5.98 12.08
CA THR A 165 -7.99 4.64 11.95
C THR A 165 -7.11 4.53 10.70
N SER A 166 -6.35 3.44 10.57
CA SER A 166 -5.57 3.17 9.36
C SER A 166 -6.46 2.74 8.18
N MET A 167 -6.00 2.97 6.94
CA MET A 167 -6.70 2.54 5.73
C MET A 167 -6.99 1.03 5.74
N GLY A 168 -6.02 0.20 6.16
CA GLY A 168 -6.22 -1.26 6.24
C GLY A 168 -7.33 -1.67 7.21
N LYS A 169 -7.45 -1.01 8.37
CA LYS A 169 -8.57 -1.25 9.28
C LYS A 169 -9.89 -0.78 8.69
N ALA A 170 -9.90 0.36 8.00
CA ALA A 170 -11.09 0.85 7.30
C ALA A 170 -11.56 -0.17 6.24
N MET A 171 -10.64 -0.72 5.44
CA MET A 171 -10.95 -1.76 4.44
C MET A 171 -11.61 -3.00 5.07
N ILE A 172 -11.11 -3.47 6.20
CA ILE A 172 -11.72 -4.62 6.90
C ILE A 172 -13.18 -4.34 7.25
N PHE A 173 -13.50 -3.13 7.67
CA PHE A 173 -14.88 -2.77 8.01
C PHE A 173 -15.77 -2.61 6.78
N THR A 174 -15.36 -1.81 5.81
CA THR A 174 -16.20 -1.47 4.65
C THR A 174 -16.35 -2.64 3.69
N ASP A 175 -15.24 -3.24 3.28
CA ASP A 175 -15.26 -4.38 2.36
C ASP A 175 -15.70 -5.65 3.11
N GLY A 176 -15.37 -5.78 4.40
CA GLY A 176 -15.81 -6.88 5.24
C GLY A 176 -17.35 -6.98 5.35
N LEU A 177 -18.06 -5.84 5.40
CA LEU A 177 -19.52 -5.83 5.37
C LEU A 177 -20.07 -6.37 4.03
N ILE A 178 -19.47 -5.98 2.92
CA ILE A 178 -19.87 -6.46 1.58
C ILE A 178 -19.58 -7.97 1.47
N ILE A 179 -18.41 -8.41 1.96
CA ILE A 179 -18.05 -9.83 2.00
C ILE A 179 -19.01 -10.62 2.90
N LEU A 180 -19.42 -10.07 4.04
CA LEU A 180 -20.39 -10.73 4.91
C LEU A 180 -21.73 -10.98 4.20
N ILE A 181 -22.18 -10.07 3.34
CA ILE A 181 -23.37 -10.26 2.52
C ILE A 181 -23.19 -11.48 1.60
N SER A 182 -22.00 -11.73 1.07
CA SER A 182 -21.73 -12.87 0.20
C SER A 182 -21.98 -14.22 0.88
N LEU A 183 -21.82 -14.30 2.20
CA LEU A 183 -22.13 -15.52 2.98
C LEU A 183 -23.57 -15.98 2.77
N PHE A 184 -24.50 -15.04 2.78
CA PHE A 184 -25.94 -15.33 2.64
C PHE A 184 -26.36 -15.60 1.19
N ILE A 185 -25.60 -15.13 0.21
CA ILE A 185 -25.93 -15.24 -1.22
C ILE A 185 -25.23 -16.43 -1.86
N PHE A 186 -23.92 -16.59 -1.61
CA PHE A 186 -23.07 -17.58 -2.26
C PHE A 186 -22.64 -18.73 -1.34
N GLY A 187 -22.94 -18.64 -0.04
CA GLY A 187 -22.59 -19.65 0.94
C GLY A 187 -21.19 -19.50 1.53
N PHE A 188 -20.87 -20.39 2.47
CA PHE A 188 -19.68 -20.28 3.32
C PHE A 188 -18.35 -20.39 2.54
N GLU A 189 -18.31 -21.26 1.53
CA GLU A 189 -17.08 -21.44 0.73
C GLU A 189 -16.65 -20.15 0.03
N LYS A 190 -17.56 -19.48 -0.66
CA LYS A 190 -17.29 -18.23 -1.40
C LYS A 190 -17.01 -17.06 -0.45
N PHE A 191 -17.62 -17.07 0.71
CA PHE A 191 -17.31 -16.12 1.79
C PHE A 191 -15.84 -16.27 2.24
N ILE A 192 -15.35 -17.50 2.49
CA ILE A 192 -13.96 -17.74 2.87
C ILE A 192 -13.02 -17.33 1.74
N TYR A 193 -13.32 -17.65 0.50
CA TYR A 193 -12.54 -17.22 -0.66
C TYR A 193 -12.44 -15.69 -0.75
N SER A 194 -13.54 -14.99 -0.47
CA SER A 194 -13.55 -13.52 -0.48
C SER A 194 -12.71 -12.92 0.66
N LEU A 195 -12.69 -13.54 1.84
CA LEU A 195 -11.81 -13.14 2.95
C LEU A 195 -10.33 -13.35 2.61
N ILE A 196 -9.98 -14.50 2.05
CA ILE A 196 -8.60 -14.80 1.62
C ILE A 196 -8.17 -13.78 0.55
N ASN A 197 -9.04 -13.52 -0.44
CA ASN A 197 -8.79 -12.55 -1.49
C ASN A 197 -8.55 -11.14 -0.91
N MET A 198 -9.40 -10.66 -0.02
CA MET A 198 -9.27 -9.36 0.65
C MET A 198 -7.93 -9.25 1.40
N TYR A 199 -7.56 -10.27 2.16
CA TYR A 199 -6.33 -10.29 2.93
C TYR A 199 -5.09 -10.19 2.02
N ILE A 200 -5.03 -11.01 0.96
CA ILE A 200 -3.91 -11.02 0.02
C ILE A 200 -3.81 -9.67 -0.72
N ILE A 201 -4.95 -9.15 -1.20
CA ILE A 201 -4.99 -7.83 -1.86
C ILE A 201 -4.43 -6.75 -0.94
N SER A 202 -4.88 -6.70 0.32
CA SER A 202 -4.43 -5.70 1.29
C SER A 202 -2.93 -5.76 1.51
N VAL A 203 -2.39 -6.96 1.77
CA VAL A 203 -0.95 -7.15 2.00
C VAL A 203 -0.12 -6.78 0.77
N MET A 204 -0.58 -7.17 -0.44
CA MET A 204 0.13 -6.87 -1.67
C MET A 204 0.06 -5.39 -2.04
N ALA A 205 -1.09 -4.75 -1.85
CA ALA A 205 -1.26 -3.31 -2.08
C ALA A 205 -0.33 -2.50 -1.18
N ASP A 206 -0.27 -2.81 0.10
CA ASP A 206 0.64 -2.15 1.04
C ASP A 206 2.12 -2.33 0.64
N LYS A 207 2.52 -3.55 0.26
CA LYS A 207 3.90 -3.83 -0.18
C LYS A 207 4.29 -3.07 -1.45
N VAL A 208 3.37 -2.90 -2.39
CA VAL A 208 3.63 -2.14 -3.63
C VAL A 208 3.61 -0.64 -3.38
N MET A 209 2.70 -0.16 -2.53
CA MET A 209 2.56 1.25 -2.18
C MET A 209 3.77 1.76 -1.38
N LEU A 210 4.14 1.06 -0.32
CA LEU A 210 5.23 1.45 0.58
C LEU A 210 6.61 0.98 0.08
N GLY A 211 6.63 -0.04 -0.77
CA GLY A 211 7.84 -0.76 -1.13
C GLY A 211 8.13 -1.92 -0.18
N ILE A 212 9.12 -2.75 -0.53
CA ILE A 212 9.62 -3.79 0.35
C ILE A 212 10.74 -3.19 1.19
N SER A 213 10.56 -3.14 2.50
CA SER A 213 11.62 -2.71 3.41
C SER A 213 12.83 -3.64 3.30
N LYS A 214 13.89 -3.17 2.66
CA LYS A 214 15.15 -3.89 2.53
C LYS A 214 16.12 -3.56 3.67
N SER A 215 15.79 -2.56 4.49
CA SER A 215 16.62 -2.06 5.58
C SER A 215 15.81 -1.79 6.83
N LYS A 216 16.47 -1.83 7.96
CA LYS A 216 15.95 -1.49 9.28
C LYS A 216 16.70 -0.30 9.84
N ALA A 217 15.98 0.66 10.40
CA ALA A 217 16.57 1.75 11.15
C ALA A 217 16.58 1.37 12.63
N PHE A 218 17.78 1.38 13.23
CA PHE A 218 18.00 1.15 14.65
C PHE A 218 18.19 2.50 15.35
N TYR A 219 17.52 2.68 16.47
CA TYR A 219 17.72 3.78 17.40
C TYR A 219 18.14 3.16 18.74
N ILE A 220 19.42 3.32 19.11
CA ILE A 220 20.04 2.59 20.20
C ILE A 220 20.44 3.58 21.29
N ILE A 221 19.99 3.32 22.52
CA ILE A 221 20.40 4.00 23.75
C ILE A 221 21.20 3.00 24.58
N THR A 222 22.45 3.31 24.87
CA THR A 222 23.39 2.42 25.56
C THR A 222 24.43 3.20 26.33
N ASP A 223 24.89 2.67 27.44
CA ASP A 223 26.01 3.22 28.18
C ASP A 223 27.36 2.88 27.51
N ASN A 224 27.39 1.86 26.65
CA ASN A 224 28.57 1.40 25.91
C ASN A 224 28.65 2.02 24.48
N GLU A 225 28.34 3.33 24.32
CA GLU A 225 28.27 4.03 23.03
C GLU A 225 29.45 3.71 22.11
N THR A 226 30.69 3.84 22.65
CA THR A 226 31.91 3.68 21.84
C THR A 226 32.05 2.27 21.27
N SER A 227 31.72 1.24 22.05
CA SER A 227 31.85 -0.17 21.64
C SER A 227 30.78 -0.52 20.60
N VAL A 228 29.54 -0.08 20.82
CA VAL A 228 28.42 -0.30 19.87
C VAL A 228 28.70 0.41 18.54
N LYS A 229 29.18 1.66 18.57
CA LYS A 229 29.59 2.38 17.35
C LYS A 229 30.71 1.65 16.59
N LYS A 230 31.75 1.20 17.28
CA LYS A 230 32.84 0.44 16.66
C LYS A 230 32.34 -0.86 16.03
N PHE A 231 31.44 -1.56 16.68
CA PHE A 231 30.83 -2.77 16.15
C PHE A 231 30.08 -2.48 14.84
N ILE A 232 29.21 -1.46 14.80
CA ILE A 232 28.43 -1.12 13.62
C ILE A 232 29.33 -0.65 12.49
N LEU A 233 30.30 0.24 12.78
CA LEU A 233 31.21 0.79 11.77
C LEU A 233 32.20 -0.24 11.22
N ASN A 234 32.81 -1.06 12.09
CA ASN A 234 33.94 -1.90 11.69
C ASN A 234 33.54 -3.34 11.34
N HIS A 235 32.52 -3.92 12.03
CA HIS A 235 32.10 -5.29 11.76
C HIS A 235 30.94 -5.36 10.77
N LEU A 236 29.99 -4.42 10.87
CA LEU A 236 28.86 -4.37 9.95
C LEU A 236 29.10 -3.46 8.76
N SER A 237 30.13 -2.59 8.82
CA SER A 237 30.48 -1.63 7.76
C SER A 237 29.33 -0.67 7.41
N HIS A 238 28.55 -0.26 8.41
CA HIS A 238 27.44 0.68 8.21
C HIS A 238 27.67 2.01 8.90
N GLY A 239 27.16 3.08 8.30
CA GLY A 239 27.23 4.43 8.85
C GLY A 239 26.43 4.59 10.13
N VAL A 240 26.93 5.45 11.03
CA VAL A 240 26.31 5.75 12.33
C VAL A 240 26.15 7.26 12.46
N THR A 241 24.99 7.68 12.92
CA THR A 241 24.70 9.07 13.33
C THR A 241 24.38 9.07 14.82
N VAL A 242 25.01 9.94 15.60
CA VAL A 242 24.70 10.13 17.01
C VAL A 242 23.79 11.34 17.16
N LEU A 243 22.62 11.15 17.76
CA LEU A 243 21.66 12.20 18.08
C LEU A 243 21.78 12.50 19.59
N GLU A 244 21.87 13.78 19.93
CA GLU A 244 21.82 14.22 21.32
C GLU A 244 20.36 14.38 21.74
N GLY A 245 20.01 13.81 22.87
CA GLY A 245 18.66 13.85 23.42
C GLY A 245 18.68 14.00 24.94
N ARG A 246 17.49 14.15 25.52
CA ARG A 246 17.30 14.21 26.96
C ARG A 246 16.22 13.23 27.37
N GLY A 247 16.52 12.40 28.38
CA GLY A 247 15.54 11.48 28.94
C GLY A 247 14.36 12.23 29.55
N GLY A 248 13.14 11.93 29.07
CA GLY A 248 11.94 12.63 29.53
C GLY A 248 11.61 12.38 31.01
N TYR A 249 11.96 11.19 31.53
CA TYR A 249 11.75 10.83 32.94
C TYR A 249 12.95 11.22 33.82
N THR A 250 14.16 10.86 33.38
CA THR A 250 15.39 11.07 34.16
C THR A 250 15.93 12.50 34.10
N GLY A 251 15.56 13.25 33.07
CA GLY A 251 16.12 14.57 32.79
C GLY A 251 17.58 14.57 32.34
N ASN A 252 18.24 13.40 32.27
CA ASN A 252 19.64 13.28 31.92
C ASN A 252 19.87 13.39 30.41
N ASN A 253 21.01 13.94 30.02
CA ASN A 253 21.45 13.92 28.62
C ASN A 253 21.73 12.48 28.20
N GLN A 254 21.20 12.10 27.05
CA GLN A 254 21.37 10.78 26.46
C GLN A 254 21.77 10.92 25.00
N LYS A 255 22.54 9.95 24.52
CA LYS A 255 22.88 9.85 23.10
C LYS A 255 22.15 8.67 22.49
N VAL A 256 21.53 8.91 21.34
CA VAL A 256 20.85 7.89 20.54
C VAL A 256 21.72 7.62 19.32
N ILE A 257 22.21 6.40 19.21
CA ILE A 257 22.91 5.92 18.03
C ILE A 257 21.87 5.54 16.99
N MET A 258 21.85 6.23 15.86
CA MET A 258 21.02 5.88 14.73
C MET A 258 21.88 5.23 13.64
N CYS A 259 21.45 4.08 13.14
CA CYS A 259 22.06 3.42 11.99
C CYS A 259 21.00 2.72 11.13
N ILE A 260 21.32 2.54 9.86
CA ILE A 260 20.45 1.83 8.92
C ILE A 260 21.19 0.57 8.47
N ILE A 261 20.57 -0.58 8.67
CA ILE A 261 21.17 -1.90 8.48
C ILE A 261 20.27 -2.71 7.54
N PRO A 262 20.81 -3.39 6.52
CA PRO A 262 20.04 -4.29 5.66
C PRO A 262 19.30 -5.36 6.48
N THR A 263 18.07 -5.69 6.08
CA THR A 263 17.24 -6.68 6.81
C THR A 263 17.93 -8.04 6.95
N LYS A 264 18.79 -8.42 5.99
CA LYS A 264 19.58 -9.68 6.07
C LYS A 264 20.57 -9.72 7.24
N GLU A 265 21.01 -8.55 7.72
CA GLU A 265 21.98 -8.40 8.81
C GLU A 265 21.32 -8.06 10.16
N TYR A 266 19.98 -7.96 10.17
CA TYR A 266 19.20 -7.63 11.36
C TYR A 266 19.55 -8.49 12.59
N PHE A 267 19.65 -9.81 12.39
CA PHE A 267 19.94 -10.73 13.48
C PHE A 267 21.32 -10.49 14.06
N ILE A 268 22.34 -10.35 13.21
CA ILE A 268 23.73 -10.10 13.62
C ILE A 268 23.83 -8.76 14.36
N ALA A 269 23.17 -7.74 13.86
CA ALA A 269 23.13 -6.43 14.50
C ALA A 269 22.49 -6.49 15.88
N LYS A 270 21.33 -7.11 15.99
CA LYS A 270 20.59 -7.26 17.25
C LYS A 270 21.42 -8.01 18.30
N GLU A 271 21.92 -9.18 17.96
CA GLU A 271 22.69 -10.02 18.89
C GLU A 271 24.04 -9.38 19.25
N GLY A 272 24.70 -8.73 18.30
CA GLY A 272 25.96 -8.02 18.55
C GLY A 272 25.80 -6.84 19.52
N ILE A 273 24.74 -6.05 19.37
CA ILE A 273 24.41 -4.95 20.29
C ILE A 273 24.15 -5.51 21.69
N HIS A 274 23.32 -6.56 21.78
CA HIS A 274 22.98 -7.18 23.08
C HIS A 274 24.17 -7.84 23.75
N ALA A 275 25.09 -8.42 22.98
CA ALA A 275 26.35 -9.02 23.53
C ALA A 275 27.30 -7.95 24.07
N ILE A 276 27.30 -6.73 23.47
CA ILE A 276 28.15 -5.62 23.95
C ILE A 276 27.53 -4.96 25.19
N ASP A 277 26.22 -4.78 25.17
CA ASP A 277 25.48 -4.18 26.29
C ASP A 277 24.12 -4.89 26.43
N PRO A 278 24.00 -5.82 27.38
CA PRO A 278 22.75 -6.53 27.65
C PRO A 278 21.60 -5.61 28.11
N ASN A 279 21.91 -4.42 28.60
CA ASN A 279 20.94 -3.44 29.07
C ASN A 279 20.61 -2.38 28.01
N ALA A 280 21.21 -2.46 26.81
CA ALA A 280 20.93 -1.53 25.72
C ALA A 280 19.46 -1.54 25.37
N PHE A 281 18.83 -0.35 25.38
CA PHE A 281 17.50 -0.16 24.82
C PHE A 281 17.62 0.22 23.36
N PHE A 282 16.94 -0.51 22.47
CA PHE A 282 16.87 -0.11 21.08
C PHE A 282 15.51 -0.35 20.46
N LEU A 283 15.09 0.61 19.64
CA LEU A 283 13.91 0.57 18.80
C LEU A 283 14.35 0.24 17.38
N VAL A 284 13.65 -0.70 16.74
CA VAL A 284 13.87 -1.03 15.32
C VAL A 284 12.61 -0.74 14.53
N THR A 285 12.76 0.02 13.45
CA THR A 285 11.67 0.35 12.53
C THR A 285 12.03 -0.06 11.10
N ASP A 286 11.02 -0.24 10.26
CA ASP A 286 11.23 -0.45 8.83
C ASP A 286 11.75 0.82 8.17
N ALA A 287 12.79 0.68 7.33
CA ALA A 287 13.28 1.73 6.44
C ALA A 287 12.99 1.31 4.99
N TYR A 288 11.93 1.86 4.42
CA TYR A 288 11.46 1.48 3.07
C TYR A 288 12.33 2.05 1.96
N GLU A 289 12.74 3.30 2.07
CA GLU A 289 13.57 3.97 1.09
C GLU A 289 14.77 4.63 1.77
N VAL A 290 15.96 4.27 1.33
CA VAL A 290 17.23 4.84 1.81
C VAL A 290 17.99 5.35 0.61
N TYR A 291 18.30 6.64 0.59
CA TYR A 291 19.04 7.29 -0.48
C TYR A 291 20.33 7.90 0.07
N GLY A 292 21.43 7.70 -0.64
CA GLY A 292 22.75 8.20 -0.26
C GLY A 292 23.46 7.28 0.72
N GLY A 293 24.68 7.65 1.09
CA GLY A 293 25.48 6.89 2.08
C GLY A 293 26.45 5.88 1.45
N GLU A 294 27.11 6.24 0.33
CA GLU A 294 28.33 5.59 -0.13
C GLU A 294 29.56 6.16 0.60
#